data_ce1e867a6b5594a269289b87623e88ce
#
_entry.id   ce1e867a6b5594a269289b87623e88ce
#
_cell.length_a   1.000
_cell.length_b   1.000
_cell.length_c   1.000
_cell.angle_alpha   90.00
_cell.angle_beta   90.00
_cell.angle_gamma   90.00
#
_symmetry.space_group_name_H-M   'P 1'
#
loop_
_entity.id
_entity.type
_entity.pdbx_description
1 polymer ?
#
loop_
_entity_poly.entity_id
_entity_poly.type
_entity_poly.pdbx_seq_one_letter_code
_entity_poly.pdbx_strand_id
1 'polypeptide(L)'
;MCQNCLVKTIHSVHSHFGWDNSFTPVERVAPGTTLEFECHDSSNGHFTKDSVVADVTSMPFDRINPVSGPVFVEGAMPGDVLKVTIDSFKPSGFGWTANIPGFGLLADQFLEP
;
A
#
# COMPACT_ATOMS: atom_id res chain seq x y z
N MET A 1 33.69 -2.17 -7.48
CA MET A 1 32.97 -1.51 -8.61
C MET A 1 31.54 -1.98 -8.57
N CYS A 2 30.63 -1.16 -8.10
CA CYS A 2 29.20 -1.48 -8.21
C CYS A 2 28.79 -1.38 -9.68
N GLN A 3 28.66 -2.53 -10.31
CA GLN A 3 27.84 -2.63 -11.51
C GLN A 3 26.45 -2.11 -11.18
N ASN A 4 25.86 -1.34 -12.09
CA ASN A 4 24.49 -0.87 -12.08
C ASN A 4 23.55 -1.96 -11.54
N CYS A 5 23.33 -1.99 -10.23
CA CYS A 5 22.21 -2.71 -9.68
C CYS A 5 20.97 -1.91 -10.07
N LEU A 6 20.36 -2.29 -11.18
CA LEU A 6 19.03 -1.82 -11.54
C LEU A 6 18.13 -2.17 -10.35
N VAL A 7 17.62 -1.15 -9.67
CA VAL A 7 16.62 -1.34 -8.61
C VAL A 7 15.41 -1.98 -9.26
N LYS A 8 14.98 -3.13 -8.74
CA LYS A 8 13.77 -3.79 -9.24
C LYS A 8 12.53 -3.05 -8.76
N THR A 9 11.58 -2.88 -9.65
CA THR A 9 10.31 -2.21 -9.35
C THR A 9 9.19 -3.23 -9.20
N ILE A 10 8.48 -3.18 -8.09
CA ILE A 10 7.21 -3.87 -7.88
C ILE A 10 6.10 -2.94 -8.37
N HIS A 11 5.59 -3.24 -9.55
CA HIS A 11 4.58 -2.40 -10.20
C HIS A 11 3.23 -2.48 -9.52
N SER A 12 2.47 -1.39 -9.55
CA SER A 12 1.16 -1.24 -8.90
C SER A 12 0.10 -2.24 -9.39
N VAL A 13 0.28 -2.79 -10.60
CA VAL A 13 -0.58 -3.88 -11.10
C VAL A 13 -0.52 -5.13 -10.23
N HIS A 14 0.58 -5.32 -9.49
CA HIS A 14 0.73 -6.39 -8.52
C HIS A 14 0.25 -5.92 -7.14
N SER A 15 -1.06 -5.78 -7.00
CA SER A 15 -1.70 -5.43 -5.75
C SER A 15 -2.78 -6.44 -5.37
N HIS A 16 -3.02 -6.56 -4.07
CA HIS A 16 -4.02 -7.45 -3.49
C HIS A 16 -4.64 -6.80 -2.26
N PHE A 17 -5.69 -7.40 -1.72
CA PHE A 17 -6.38 -6.92 -0.53
C PHE A 17 -6.25 -7.98 0.57
N GLY A 18 -5.80 -7.53 1.73
CA GLY A 18 -5.50 -8.42 2.86
C GLY A 18 -4.11 -9.05 2.79
N TRP A 19 -3.73 -9.72 3.88
CA TRP A 19 -2.42 -10.33 4.03
C TRP A 19 -2.56 -11.85 4.10
N ASP A 20 -2.09 -12.51 3.07
CA ASP A 20 -2.17 -13.96 2.93
C ASP A 20 -0.84 -14.48 2.35
N ASN A 21 -0.14 -15.31 3.12
CA ASN A 21 1.14 -15.87 2.73
C ASN A 21 1.02 -16.99 1.68
N SER A 22 -0.20 -17.38 1.30
CA SER A 22 -0.44 -18.31 0.19
C SER A 22 -0.35 -17.65 -1.17
N PHE A 23 -0.37 -16.30 -1.24
CA PHE A 23 -0.22 -15.59 -2.51
C PHE A 23 1.15 -15.85 -3.12
N THR A 24 1.16 -16.13 -4.41
CA THR A 24 2.41 -16.31 -5.16
C THR A 24 3.21 -15.02 -5.17
N PRO A 25 4.47 -15.04 -4.70
CA PRO A 25 5.32 -13.85 -4.75
C PRO A 25 5.56 -13.39 -6.18
N VAL A 26 5.47 -12.07 -6.40
CA VAL A 26 5.79 -11.44 -7.68
C VAL A 26 7.29 -11.29 -7.90
N GLU A 27 8.05 -11.30 -6.80
CA GLU A 27 9.51 -11.23 -6.82
C GLU A 27 10.10 -12.01 -5.64
N ARG A 28 11.32 -12.52 -5.82
CA ARG A 28 12.13 -13.16 -4.78
C ARG A 28 13.44 -12.41 -4.63
N VAL A 29 13.81 -12.06 -3.42
CA VAL A 29 14.98 -11.23 -3.14
C VAL A 29 15.78 -11.77 -1.96
N ALA A 30 17.09 -11.58 -2.03
CA ALA A 30 17.97 -11.80 -0.89
C ALA A 30 17.84 -10.66 0.13
N PRO A 31 18.11 -10.90 1.43
CA PRO A 31 18.23 -9.84 2.41
C PRO A 31 19.20 -8.75 1.97
N GLY A 32 18.88 -7.49 2.25
CA GLY A 32 19.70 -6.33 1.84
C GLY A 32 19.42 -5.83 0.42
N THR A 33 18.48 -6.44 -0.31
CA THR A 33 18.05 -5.93 -1.63
C THR A 33 17.24 -4.66 -1.46
N THR A 34 17.52 -3.66 -2.32
CA THR A 34 16.69 -2.45 -2.45
C THR A 34 15.66 -2.66 -3.55
N LEU A 35 14.42 -2.31 -3.25
CA LEU A 35 13.27 -2.39 -4.15
C LEU A 35 12.57 -1.05 -4.25
N GLU A 36 11.98 -0.75 -5.39
CA GLU A 36 11.04 0.33 -5.58
C GLU A 36 9.62 -0.25 -5.63
N PHE A 37 8.69 0.36 -4.91
CA PHE A 37 7.28 -0.04 -4.92
C PHE A 37 6.43 1.09 -5.49
N GLU A 38 5.69 0.77 -6.54
CA GLU A 38 4.57 1.61 -6.99
C GLU A 38 3.36 1.27 -6.14
N CYS A 39 2.90 2.23 -5.34
CA CYS A 39 1.79 2.03 -4.43
C CYS A 39 0.56 2.80 -4.87
N HIS A 40 -0.61 2.18 -4.75
CA HIS A 40 -1.87 2.90 -4.77
C HIS A 40 -2.05 3.68 -3.46
N ASP A 41 -2.88 4.71 -3.49
CA ASP A 41 -3.36 5.34 -2.26
C ASP A 41 -4.34 4.41 -1.52
N SER A 42 -4.65 4.72 -0.27
CA SER A 42 -5.50 3.85 0.57
C SER A 42 -6.93 3.71 0.05
N SER A 43 -7.42 4.65 -0.75
CA SER A 43 -8.74 4.53 -1.39
C SER A 43 -8.73 3.72 -2.69
N ASN A 44 -7.56 3.22 -3.11
CA ASN A 44 -7.37 2.54 -4.39
C ASN A 44 -7.81 3.40 -5.60
N GLY A 45 -7.52 4.70 -5.52
CA GLY A 45 -7.87 5.65 -6.57
C GLY A 45 -9.34 6.09 -6.59
N HIS A 46 -10.12 5.73 -5.57
CA HIS A 46 -11.51 6.19 -5.46
C HIS A 46 -11.60 7.70 -5.29
N PHE A 47 -10.72 8.28 -4.44
CA PHE A 47 -10.64 9.72 -4.29
C PHE A 47 -9.65 10.34 -5.27
N THR A 48 -10.09 11.41 -5.90
CA THR A 48 -9.32 12.23 -6.82
C THR A 48 -9.42 13.71 -6.43
N LYS A 49 -8.66 14.56 -7.08
CA LYS A 49 -8.78 16.03 -6.86
C LYS A 49 -10.17 16.60 -7.21
N ASP A 50 -10.97 15.84 -7.96
CA ASP A 50 -12.31 16.25 -8.38
C ASP A 50 -13.41 15.58 -7.52
N SER A 51 -13.03 14.80 -6.49
CA SER A 51 -13.97 14.14 -5.60
C SER A 51 -14.78 15.13 -4.78
N VAL A 52 -16.02 14.74 -4.52
CA VAL A 52 -17.01 15.50 -3.74
C VAL A 52 -17.42 14.69 -2.49
N VAL A 53 -18.15 15.34 -1.58
CA VAL A 53 -18.57 14.72 -0.31
C VAL A 53 -19.33 13.40 -0.52
N ALA A 54 -20.13 13.30 -1.57
CA ALA A 54 -20.87 12.05 -1.88
C ALA A 54 -19.94 10.85 -2.14
N ASP A 55 -18.71 11.07 -2.58
CA ASP A 55 -17.75 9.98 -2.82
C ASP A 55 -17.29 9.34 -1.52
N VAL A 56 -17.36 10.05 -0.39
CA VAL A 56 -17.01 9.51 0.92
C VAL A 56 -17.95 8.38 1.30
N THR A 57 -19.25 8.56 1.10
CA THR A 57 -20.27 7.57 1.46
C THR A 57 -20.37 6.42 0.46
N SER A 58 -19.84 6.60 -0.75
CA SER A 58 -19.83 5.57 -1.81
C SER A 58 -18.52 4.77 -1.89
N MET A 59 -17.57 5.03 -1.00
CA MET A 59 -16.27 4.34 -1.01
C MET A 59 -16.43 2.83 -0.78
N PRO A 60 -15.89 1.97 -1.68
CA PRO A 60 -16.01 0.54 -1.58
C PRO A 60 -15.02 -0.03 -0.54
N PHE A 61 -15.45 -0.26 0.68
CA PHE A 61 -14.61 -0.71 1.80
C PHE A 61 -13.93 -2.06 1.58
N ASP A 62 -14.44 -2.89 0.70
CA ASP A 62 -13.86 -4.18 0.32
C ASP A 62 -12.64 -4.03 -0.61
N ARG A 63 -12.41 -2.84 -1.15
CA ARG A 63 -11.35 -2.54 -2.11
C ARG A 63 -10.42 -1.42 -1.69
N ILE A 64 -10.43 -1.03 -0.43
CA ILE A 64 -9.49 -0.05 0.13
C ILE A 64 -8.25 -0.72 0.71
N ASN A 65 -7.22 0.09 0.95
CA ASN A 65 -5.93 -0.34 1.48
C ASN A 65 -5.28 -1.47 0.65
N PRO A 66 -5.10 -1.27 -0.66
CA PRO A 66 -4.40 -2.23 -1.49
C PRO A 66 -2.96 -2.39 -1.01
N VAL A 67 -2.46 -3.62 -1.07
CA VAL A 67 -1.10 -3.99 -0.67
C VAL A 67 -0.31 -4.38 -1.91
N SER A 68 0.87 -3.77 -2.11
CA SER A 68 1.75 -4.07 -3.23
C SER A 68 2.60 -5.32 -2.97
N GLY A 69 2.73 -6.18 -3.96
CA GLY A 69 3.49 -7.43 -3.87
C GLY A 69 2.62 -8.67 -4.01
N PRO A 70 2.91 -9.77 -3.28
CA PRO A 70 3.93 -9.90 -2.23
C PRO A 70 5.35 -10.12 -2.76
N VAL A 71 6.33 -9.86 -1.90
CA VAL A 71 7.74 -10.15 -2.16
C VAL A 71 8.22 -11.24 -1.19
N PHE A 72 8.90 -12.25 -1.72
CA PHE A 72 9.51 -13.29 -0.91
C PHE A 72 10.96 -12.91 -0.55
N VAL A 73 11.28 -12.90 0.73
CA VAL A 73 12.63 -12.68 1.22
C VAL A 73 13.30 -14.02 1.49
N GLU A 74 14.37 -14.32 0.77
CA GLU A 74 15.08 -15.57 0.87
C GLU A 74 15.68 -15.77 2.26
N GLY A 75 15.49 -16.97 2.82
CA GLY A 75 16.01 -17.33 4.13
C GLY A 75 15.19 -16.82 5.32
N ALA A 76 14.20 -15.97 5.13
CA ALA A 76 13.31 -15.55 6.20
C ALA A 76 12.33 -16.66 6.58
N MET A 77 12.25 -16.96 7.87
CA MET A 77 11.46 -18.06 8.44
C MET A 77 10.43 -17.52 9.45
N PRO A 78 9.35 -18.26 9.70
CA PRO A 78 8.42 -17.91 10.78
C PRO A 78 9.16 -17.77 12.12
N GLY A 79 8.94 -16.64 12.81
CA GLY A 79 9.63 -16.27 14.04
C GLY A 79 10.80 -15.30 13.85
N ASP A 80 11.25 -15.10 12.62
CA ASP A 80 12.26 -14.08 12.33
C ASP A 80 11.67 -12.67 12.38
N VAL A 81 12.54 -11.68 12.54
CA VAL A 81 12.19 -10.26 12.46
C VAL A 81 12.68 -9.70 11.14
N LEU A 82 11.78 -9.15 10.34
CA LEU A 82 12.11 -8.46 9.12
C LEU A 82 12.29 -6.96 9.39
N LYS A 83 13.51 -6.45 9.16
CA LYS A 83 13.80 -5.02 9.20
C LYS A 83 13.63 -4.43 7.81
N VAL A 84 12.67 -3.51 7.65
CA VAL A 84 12.46 -2.75 6.43
C VAL A 84 12.95 -1.32 6.64
N THR A 85 13.86 -0.86 5.77
CA THR A 85 14.34 0.52 5.76
C THR A 85 13.72 1.25 4.58
N ILE A 86 13.09 2.39 4.83
CA ILE A 86 12.52 3.24 3.79
C ILE A 86 13.55 4.31 3.45
N ASP A 87 14.13 4.23 2.25
CA ASP A 87 15.20 5.12 1.82
C ASP A 87 14.65 6.45 1.31
N SER A 88 13.54 6.43 0.58
CA SER A 88 12.94 7.64 0.02
C SER A 88 11.48 7.43 -0.37
N PHE A 89 10.77 8.54 -0.56
CA PHE A 89 9.43 8.58 -1.13
C PHE A 89 9.40 9.50 -2.35
N LYS A 90 8.60 9.11 -3.33
CA LYS A 90 8.24 9.93 -4.48
C LYS A 90 6.72 10.12 -4.49
N PRO A 91 6.18 11.12 -3.77
CA PRO A 91 4.75 11.32 -3.67
C PRO A 91 4.15 11.76 -5.00
N SER A 92 2.88 11.41 -5.23
CA SER A 92 2.13 11.79 -6.43
C SER A 92 1.80 13.29 -6.51
N GLY A 93 1.92 14.02 -5.41
CA GLY A 93 1.49 15.42 -5.29
C GLY A 93 0.01 15.58 -4.94
N PHE A 94 -0.71 14.49 -4.75
CA PHE A 94 -2.10 14.46 -4.29
C PHE A 94 -2.21 13.65 -3.00
N GLY A 95 -3.05 14.09 -2.10
CA GLY A 95 -3.43 13.39 -0.87
C GLY A 95 -4.84 13.81 -0.47
N TRP A 96 -5.49 13.00 0.33
CA TRP A 96 -6.85 13.25 0.81
C TRP A 96 -6.97 12.93 2.29
N THR A 97 -7.98 13.50 2.90
CA THR A 97 -8.47 13.13 4.23
C THR A 97 -9.99 13.25 4.21
N ALA A 98 -10.67 12.39 4.93
CA ALA A 98 -12.12 12.40 4.96
C ALA A 98 -12.65 12.05 6.34
N ASN A 99 -13.79 12.64 6.70
CA ASN A 99 -14.62 12.12 7.77
C ASN A 99 -15.57 11.09 7.17
N ILE A 100 -15.52 9.87 7.68
CA ILE A 100 -16.31 8.75 7.16
C ILE A 100 -17.36 8.40 8.21
N PRO A 101 -18.64 8.63 7.96
CA PRO A 101 -19.71 8.36 8.93
C PRO A 101 -19.67 6.91 9.43
N GLY A 102 -19.73 6.74 10.75
CA GLY A 102 -19.70 5.41 11.38
C GLY A 102 -18.32 4.76 11.46
N PHE A 103 -17.26 5.46 11.04
CA PHE A 103 -15.90 4.93 11.04
C PHE A 103 -14.96 5.82 11.87
N GLY A 104 -14.04 5.18 12.60
CA GLY A 104 -13.03 5.86 13.40
C GLY A 104 -13.40 6.01 14.88
N LEU A 105 -12.43 6.52 15.67
CA LEU A 105 -12.55 6.62 17.13
C LEU A 105 -13.60 7.64 17.60
N LEU A 106 -13.93 8.61 16.76
CA LEU A 106 -14.88 9.69 17.07
C LEU A 106 -16.15 9.58 16.21
N ALA A 107 -16.49 8.38 15.77
CA ALA A 107 -17.64 8.13 14.91
C ALA A 107 -18.98 8.53 15.52
N ASP A 108 -19.07 8.59 16.86
CA ASP A 108 -20.23 9.07 17.61
C ASP A 108 -20.37 10.59 17.65
N GLN A 109 -19.30 11.33 17.34
CA GLN A 109 -19.27 12.80 17.37
C GLN A 109 -19.31 13.42 15.98
N PHE A 110 -18.76 12.74 14.97
CA PHE A 110 -18.68 13.23 13.59
C PHE A 110 -19.56 12.35 12.69
N LEU A 111 -20.82 12.74 12.55
CA LEU A 111 -21.85 11.96 11.87
C LEU A 111 -21.96 12.29 10.38
N GLU A 112 -21.43 13.44 9.94
CA GLU A 112 -21.50 13.89 8.56
C GLU A 112 -20.18 13.66 7.84
N PRO A 113 -20.22 13.32 6.56
CA PRO A 113 -19.00 13.14 5.75
C PRO A 113 -18.31 14.45 5.41
#